data_0f4368f771e4fd93ffa333a98816454b
#
_entry.id   0f4368f771e4fd93ffa333a98816454b
#
_cell.length_a   1.000
_cell.length_b   1.000
_cell.length_c   1.000
_cell.angle_alpha   90.00
_cell.angle_beta   90.00
_cell.angle_gamma   90.00
#
_symmetry.space_group_name_H-M   'P 1'
#
loop_
_entity.id
_entity.type
_entity.pdbx_description
1 polymer ?
#
loop_
_entity_poly.entity_id
_entity_poly.type
_entity_poly.pdbx_seq_one_letter_code
_entity_poly.pdbx_strand_id
1 'polypeptide(L)'
;MSSTIQDLARANVRALTPYQSARRLGGNGDVWLNANEYPLAVPFELSQQTLNRYPECQPKLVIERYAAYAGLTPEQVLVSRGADEGIELLMRAFCEPGQDAVLFCPPTYGMYSVSAETIGIEYRTVEAGEDWQLNLPAIADQLDGVKLVYVCSPNNPTGNLINPDDLRQLLEMTQGKALVVADEAYIEFCPQASLAGWLQDYPHLVILRTLSKAFALAGLRCGFTLASAEVIALLMKVIAPYPLSTPVADIAGQALSDQGIALMRQHVAELIATREQLIADLRSLDCVEQVYESDTNYILARFTASSQVFKTLWDQGIILRDQNKQPGLAGCLRISIGTREECLRAVAALKSLPGTPVSQEQA
;
A
#
# COMPACT_ATOMS: atom_id res chain seq x y z
N MET A 1 38.21 24.21 10.78
CA MET A 1 36.77 24.45 10.50
C MET A 1 35.98 23.67 11.53
N SER A 2 35.06 24.32 12.24
CA SER A 2 34.21 23.62 13.21
C SER A 2 33.27 22.69 12.44
N SER A 3 33.35 21.38 12.71
CA SER A 3 32.39 20.37 12.18
C SER A 3 30.99 20.74 12.66
N THR A 4 30.03 20.82 11.76
CA THR A 4 28.61 21.03 12.09
C THR A 4 27.94 19.69 12.46
N ILE A 5 26.79 19.73 13.17
CA ILE A 5 26.02 18.51 13.44
C ILE A 5 25.65 17.76 12.15
N GLN A 6 25.43 18.50 11.05
CA GLN A 6 25.14 17.89 9.75
C GLN A 6 26.31 17.05 9.23
N ASP A 7 27.56 17.44 9.51
CA ASP A 7 28.75 16.69 9.06
C ASP A 7 28.89 15.33 9.78
N LEU A 8 28.25 15.16 10.91
CA LEU A 8 28.21 13.89 11.65
C LEU A 8 27.16 12.90 11.10
N ALA A 9 26.19 13.37 10.32
CA ALA A 9 25.18 12.52 9.73
C ALA A 9 25.76 11.70 8.54
N ARG A 10 25.21 10.52 8.31
CA ARG A 10 25.54 9.68 7.15
C ARG A 10 25.32 10.46 5.85
N ALA A 11 26.17 10.27 4.86
CA ALA A 11 26.13 11.01 3.59
C ALA A 11 24.79 10.81 2.85
N ASN A 12 24.28 9.55 2.79
CA ASN A 12 22.98 9.26 2.20
C ASN A 12 21.85 9.98 2.95
N VAL A 13 21.87 10.03 4.29
CA VAL A 13 20.83 10.69 5.09
C VAL A 13 20.82 12.21 4.85
N ARG A 14 21.98 12.83 4.67
CA ARG A 14 22.07 14.26 4.31
C ARG A 14 21.46 14.58 2.95
N ALA A 15 21.53 13.62 2.03
CA ALA A 15 20.98 13.77 0.68
C ALA A 15 19.48 13.52 0.60
N LEU A 16 18.87 12.88 1.64
CA LEU A 16 17.45 12.54 1.62
C LEU A 16 16.54 13.77 1.59
N THR A 17 15.49 13.66 0.79
CA THR A 17 14.31 14.52 0.90
C THR A 17 13.25 13.82 1.75
N PRO A 18 12.69 14.47 2.79
CA PRO A 18 11.66 13.85 3.60
C PRO A 18 10.46 13.39 2.78
N TYR A 19 10.02 12.15 3.00
CA TYR A 19 8.87 11.58 2.30
C TYR A 19 7.63 12.45 2.44
N GLN A 20 6.99 12.77 1.31
CA GLN A 20 5.77 13.56 1.23
C GLN A 20 4.54 12.66 1.36
N SER A 21 4.19 12.29 2.60
CA SER A 21 2.97 11.54 2.88
C SER A 21 1.71 12.34 2.51
N ALA A 22 0.58 11.65 2.35
CA ALA A 22 -0.70 12.29 2.07
C ALA A 22 -1.07 13.35 3.14
N ARG A 23 -0.72 13.12 4.41
CA ARG A 23 -0.96 14.07 5.51
C ARG A 23 0.01 15.26 5.51
N ARG A 24 1.27 15.07 5.09
CA ARG A 24 2.25 16.16 4.98
C ARG A 24 1.93 17.17 3.89
N LEU A 25 1.23 16.76 2.84
CA LEU A 25 0.74 17.70 1.82
C LEU A 25 -0.22 18.73 2.40
N GLY A 26 -0.79 18.44 3.57
CA GLY A 26 -1.71 19.33 4.25
C GLY A 26 -3.06 19.42 3.54
N GLY A 27 -3.69 20.56 3.70
CA GLY A 27 -5.02 20.86 3.19
C GLY A 27 -5.96 21.18 4.34
N ASN A 28 -6.91 22.07 4.10
CA ASN A 28 -7.99 22.43 5.05
C ASN A 28 -9.31 21.80 4.59
N GLY A 29 -9.24 20.62 3.97
CA GLY A 29 -10.41 19.93 3.45
C GLY A 29 -11.19 19.17 4.52
N ASP A 30 -12.42 18.88 4.21
CA ASP A 30 -13.32 18.03 4.99
C ASP A 30 -13.61 16.68 4.28
N VAL A 31 -13.24 16.54 3.00
CA VAL A 31 -13.33 15.30 2.21
C VAL A 31 -11.91 14.82 1.84
N TRP A 32 -11.49 13.69 2.42
CA TRP A 32 -10.12 13.18 2.30
C TRP A 32 -10.07 11.93 1.42
N LEU A 33 -9.84 12.12 0.13
CA LEU A 33 -9.78 11.04 -0.87
C LEU A 33 -8.33 10.81 -1.37
N ASN A 34 -7.33 10.93 -0.51
CA ASN A 34 -5.92 10.99 -0.91
C ASN A 34 -5.00 9.89 -0.30
N ALA A 35 -5.46 9.15 0.70
CA ALA A 35 -4.61 8.23 1.47
C ALA A 35 -5.08 6.77 1.46
N ASN A 36 -6.10 6.44 0.66
CA ASN A 36 -6.71 5.10 0.58
C ASN A 36 -7.12 4.58 1.97
N GLU A 37 -7.61 5.49 2.82
CA GLU A 37 -8.17 5.17 4.12
C GLU A 37 -9.64 4.72 3.97
N TYR A 38 -10.14 3.93 4.90
CA TYR A 38 -11.57 3.69 5.03
C TYR A 38 -12.24 4.99 5.53
N PRO A 39 -13.37 5.42 4.95
CA PRO A 39 -13.91 6.77 5.22
C PRO A 39 -14.57 6.93 6.59
N LEU A 40 -14.98 5.83 7.24
CA LEU A 40 -15.69 5.87 8.51
C LEU A 40 -14.85 5.27 9.65
N ALA A 41 -15.04 5.78 10.86
CA ALA A 41 -14.42 5.23 12.05
C ALA A 41 -15.13 3.94 12.48
N VAL A 42 -14.35 2.91 12.82
CA VAL A 42 -14.84 1.70 13.49
C VAL A 42 -14.50 1.84 14.97
N PRO A 43 -15.49 1.81 15.88
CA PRO A 43 -15.25 1.93 17.30
C PRO A 43 -14.66 0.63 17.88
N PHE A 44 -13.69 0.78 18.79
CA PHE A 44 -13.12 -0.31 19.57
C PHE A 44 -13.02 0.08 21.03
N GLU A 45 -13.14 -0.89 21.91
CA GLU A 45 -12.94 -0.71 23.36
C GLU A 45 -11.68 -1.44 23.78
N LEU A 46 -10.88 -0.81 24.65
CA LEU A 46 -9.71 -1.47 25.22
C LEU A 46 -10.13 -2.43 26.32
N SER A 47 -9.78 -3.70 26.17
CA SER A 47 -10.00 -4.74 27.18
C SER A 47 -9.04 -4.64 28.36
N GLN A 48 -7.86 -4.03 28.15
CA GLN A 48 -6.82 -3.84 29.15
C GLN A 48 -6.44 -2.37 29.27
N GLN A 49 -6.49 -1.85 30.49
CA GLN A 49 -6.17 -0.43 30.78
C GLN A 49 -4.82 -0.28 31.50
N THR A 50 -4.17 -1.38 31.90
CA THR A 50 -2.90 -1.35 32.59
C THR A 50 -1.73 -1.45 31.61
N LEU A 51 -0.93 -0.38 31.51
CA LEU A 51 0.14 -0.24 30.51
C LEU A 51 1.54 -0.15 31.14
N ASN A 52 1.70 -0.62 32.38
CA ASN A 52 2.96 -0.53 33.13
C ASN A 52 3.93 -1.68 32.85
N ARG A 53 3.61 -2.62 31.97
CA ARG A 53 4.45 -3.74 31.58
C ARG A 53 4.66 -3.75 30.08
N TYR A 54 5.82 -4.25 29.65
CA TYR A 54 6.08 -4.48 28.24
C TYR A 54 5.13 -5.54 27.66
N PRO A 55 4.67 -5.36 26.42
CA PRO A 55 3.85 -6.35 25.72
C PRO A 55 4.68 -7.56 25.26
N GLU A 56 4.01 -8.55 24.70
CA GLU A 56 4.68 -9.64 23.96
C GLU A 56 5.35 -9.08 22.71
N CYS A 57 6.53 -9.61 22.35
CA CYS A 57 7.22 -9.23 21.11
C CYS A 57 6.34 -9.50 19.87
N GLN A 58 5.72 -10.69 19.84
CA GLN A 58 4.76 -11.10 18.84
C GLN A 58 3.47 -11.54 19.57
N PRO A 59 2.41 -10.70 19.59
CA PRO A 59 1.19 -10.97 20.33
C PRO A 59 0.52 -12.26 19.83
N LYS A 60 0.51 -13.28 20.66
CA LYS A 60 0.08 -14.65 20.30
C LYS A 60 -1.32 -14.68 19.70
N LEU A 61 -2.29 -14.01 20.32
CA LEU A 61 -3.67 -13.96 19.84
C LEU A 61 -3.78 -13.34 18.42
N VAL A 62 -2.99 -12.28 18.16
CA VAL A 62 -3.00 -11.60 16.85
C VAL A 62 -2.41 -12.52 15.78
N ILE A 63 -1.28 -13.17 16.10
CA ILE A 63 -0.62 -14.12 15.19
C ILE A 63 -1.53 -15.31 14.88
N GLU A 64 -2.12 -15.95 15.89
CA GLU A 64 -3.01 -17.10 15.70
C GLU A 64 -4.24 -16.77 14.86
N ARG A 65 -4.89 -15.62 15.14
CA ARG A 65 -6.06 -15.16 14.38
C ARG A 65 -5.72 -14.79 12.95
N TYR A 66 -4.57 -14.10 12.75
CA TYR A 66 -4.18 -13.74 11.39
C TYR A 66 -3.74 -14.96 10.58
N ALA A 67 -3.02 -15.89 11.18
CA ALA A 67 -2.66 -17.15 10.54
C ALA A 67 -3.91 -17.93 10.09
N ALA A 68 -4.90 -18.08 10.97
CA ALA A 68 -6.17 -18.70 10.64
C ALA A 68 -6.91 -17.95 9.51
N TYR A 69 -6.94 -16.60 9.55
CA TYR A 69 -7.54 -15.77 8.51
C TYR A 69 -6.86 -15.95 7.15
N ALA A 70 -5.53 -16.04 7.14
CA ALA A 70 -4.72 -16.19 5.93
C ALA A 70 -4.60 -17.65 5.43
N GLY A 71 -5.08 -18.64 6.19
CA GLY A 71 -4.93 -20.05 5.87
C GLY A 71 -3.50 -20.59 6.07
N LEU A 72 -2.78 -20.04 7.03
CA LEU A 72 -1.37 -20.32 7.32
C LEU A 72 -1.19 -20.86 8.74
N THR A 73 0.06 -21.23 9.08
CA THR A 73 0.45 -21.56 10.47
C THR A 73 1.02 -20.31 11.17
N PRO A 74 0.98 -20.24 12.52
CA PRO A 74 1.54 -19.12 13.27
C PRO A 74 3.03 -18.83 12.98
N GLU A 75 3.82 -19.86 12.67
CA GLU A 75 5.25 -19.76 12.36
C GLU A 75 5.51 -19.04 11.02
N GLN A 76 4.50 -18.93 10.18
CA GLN A 76 4.57 -18.25 8.89
C GLN A 76 4.13 -16.78 8.95
N VAL A 77 3.82 -16.24 10.14
CA VAL A 77 3.28 -14.91 10.32
C VAL A 77 4.15 -14.10 11.28
N LEU A 78 4.52 -12.89 10.86
CA LEU A 78 5.16 -11.89 11.72
C LEU A 78 4.31 -10.62 11.70
N VAL A 79 4.02 -10.07 12.87
CA VAL A 79 3.32 -8.78 13.00
C VAL A 79 4.32 -7.64 13.19
N SER A 80 4.03 -6.49 12.58
CA SER A 80 4.89 -5.30 12.58
C SER A 80 4.08 -4.00 12.62
N ARG A 81 4.76 -2.85 12.76
CA ARG A 81 4.13 -1.50 12.79
C ARG A 81 3.68 -1.04 11.40
N GLY A 82 2.74 -1.79 10.81
CA GLY A 82 2.29 -1.65 9.44
C GLY A 82 3.19 -2.40 8.45
N ALA A 83 2.73 -2.52 7.20
CA ALA A 83 3.50 -3.15 6.13
C ALA A 83 4.81 -2.42 5.83
N ASP A 84 4.88 -1.10 6.08
CA ASP A 84 6.09 -0.29 5.89
C ASP A 84 7.27 -0.81 6.72
N GLU A 85 7.04 -1.20 7.99
CA GLU A 85 8.09 -1.84 8.79
C GLU A 85 8.49 -3.20 8.21
N GLY A 86 7.55 -3.95 7.63
CA GLY A 86 7.86 -5.21 6.93
C GLY A 86 8.81 -4.99 5.75
N ILE A 87 8.62 -3.92 4.97
CA ILE A 87 9.52 -3.52 3.88
C ILE A 87 10.95 -3.29 4.44
N GLU A 88 11.06 -2.49 5.51
CA GLU A 88 12.37 -2.19 6.12
C GLU A 88 13.03 -3.41 6.75
N LEU A 89 12.28 -4.26 7.43
CA LEU A 89 12.81 -5.48 8.07
C LEU A 89 13.40 -6.43 7.04
N LEU A 90 12.75 -6.61 5.89
CA LEU A 90 13.26 -7.41 4.78
C LEU A 90 14.58 -6.85 4.25
N MET A 91 14.66 -5.54 4.00
CA MET A 91 15.91 -4.91 3.57
C MET A 91 17.03 -5.07 4.60
N ARG A 92 16.73 -4.87 5.88
CA ARG A 92 17.69 -5.01 6.98
C ARG A 92 18.18 -6.44 7.22
N ALA A 93 17.36 -7.44 6.86
CA ALA A 93 17.68 -8.84 7.04
C ALA A 93 18.41 -9.47 5.85
N PHE A 94 18.15 -8.99 4.63
CA PHE A 94 18.59 -9.65 3.41
C PHE A 94 19.53 -8.83 2.51
N CYS A 95 19.68 -7.52 2.77
CA CYS A 95 20.53 -6.66 1.93
C CYS A 95 21.69 -6.05 2.71
N GLU A 96 22.90 -6.21 2.22
CA GLU A 96 24.09 -5.53 2.73
C GLU A 96 24.23 -4.17 2.04
N PRO A 97 24.18 -3.03 2.79
CA PRO A 97 24.32 -1.71 2.21
C PRO A 97 25.64 -1.54 1.42
N GLY A 98 25.54 -1.01 0.20
CA GLY A 98 26.65 -0.79 -0.70
C GLY A 98 27.13 -2.03 -1.46
N GLN A 99 26.47 -3.17 -1.30
CA GLN A 99 26.78 -4.42 -2.01
C GLN A 99 25.58 -4.98 -2.74
N ASP A 100 24.41 -5.01 -2.07
CA ASP A 100 23.18 -5.60 -2.58
C ASP A 100 22.20 -4.54 -3.06
N ALA A 101 21.27 -4.95 -3.91
CA ALA A 101 20.21 -4.10 -4.43
C ALA A 101 18.82 -4.67 -4.17
N VAL A 102 17.82 -3.80 -4.22
CA VAL A 102 16.40 -4.16 -4.35
C VAL A 102 15.89 -3.73 -5.71
N LEU A 103 14.84 -4.39 -6.23
CA LEU A 103 14.23 -4.07 -7.51
C LEU A 103 12.72 -3.90 -7.36
N PHE A 104 12.13 -2.95 -8.08
CA PHE A 104 10.68 -2.76 -8.19
C PHE A 104 10.31 -2.11 -9.53
N CYS A 105 9.02 -2.15 -9.89
CA CYS A 105 8.52 -1.73 -11.20
C CYS A 105 7.62 -0.48 -11.10
N PRO A 106 8.14 0.75 -11.30
CA PRO A 106 7.32 1.96 -11.36
C PRO A 106 6.36 1.95 -12.59
N PRO A 107 5.19 2.62 -12.48
CA PRO A 107 4.69 3.34 -11.32
C PRO A 107 4.21 2.40 -10.22
N THR A 108 4.70 2.56 -8.98
CA THR A 108 4.34 1.71 -7.84
C THR A 108 4.49 2.43 -6.50
N TYR A 109 4.38 1.72 -5.38
CA TYR A 109 4.44 2.30 -4.05
C TYR A 109 5.82 2.88 -3.72
N GLY A 110 5.85 4.17 -3.38
CA GLY A 110 7.10 4.91 -3.20
C GLY A 110 7.93 4.54 -1.96
N MET A 111 7.39 3.78 -1.01
CA MET A 111 8.15 3.42 0.20
C MET A 111 9.28 2.43 -0.09
N TYR A 112 9.26 1.72 -1.20
CA TYR A 112 10.37 0.84 -1.57
C TYR A 112 11.66 1.63 -1.79
N SER A 113 11.61 2.71 -2.58
CA SER A 113 12.76 3.58 -2.79
C SER A 113 13.15 4.34 -1.52
N VAL A 114 12.17 4.90 -0.79
CA VAL A 114 12.42 5.66 0.44
C VAL A 114 13.12 4.81 1.50
N SER A 115 12.69 3.57 1.70
CA SER A 115 13.31 2.65 2.65
C SER A 115 14.72 2.26 2.22
N ALA A 116 14.91 1.93 0.94
CA ALA A 116 16.24 1.60 0.38
C ALA A 116 17.23 2.76 0.54
N GLU A 117 16.84 3.98 0.14
CA GLU A 117 17.65 5.19 0.31
C GLU A 117 18.00 5.46 1.78
N THR A 118 17.01 5.31 2.69
CA THR A 118 17.22 5.55 4.12
C THR A 118 18.23 4.59 4.72
N ILE A 119 18.18 3.31 4.34
CA ILE A 119 19.11 2.29 4.80
C ILE A 119 20.47 2.41 4.09
N GLY A 120 20.49 2.88 2.84
CA GLY A 120 21.69 3.00 2.00
C GLY A 120 21.88 1.79 1.10
N ILE A 121 20.78 1.16 0.69
CA ILE A 121 20.75 0.03 -0.25
C ILE A 121 20.48 0.61 -1.65
N GLU A 122 21.18 0.08 -2.66
CA GLU A 122 20.90 0.37 -4.06
C GLU A 122 19.47 -0.07 -4.40
N TYR A 123 18.72 0.73 -5.15
CA TYR A 123 17.50 0.25 -5.78
C TYR A 123 17.59 0.36 -7.29
N ARG A 124 17.03 -0.62 -7.97
CA ARG A 124 16.91 -0.68 -9.42
C ARG A 124 15.44 -0.65 -9.80
N THR A 125 15.15 -0.01 -10.92
CA THR A 125 13.79 0.09 -11.43
C THR A 125 13.70 -0.45 -12.85
N VAL A 126 12.64 -1.21 -13.10
CA VAL A 126 12.21 -1.61 -14.44
C VAL A 126 10.80 -1.05 -14.62
N GLU A 127 10.62 -0.11 -15.54
CA GLU A 127 9.30 0.45 -15.80
C GLU A 127 8.33 -0.65 -16.24
N ALA A 128 7.12 -0.63 -15.69
CA ALA A 128 6.05 -1.53 -16.09
C ALA A 128 5.65 -1.27 -17.57
N GLY A 129 5.11 -2.29 -18.23
CA GLY A 129 4.58 -2.17 -19.58
C GLY A 129 3.39 -1.20 -19.68
N GLU A 130 2.85 -1.02 -20.90
CA GLU A 130 1.72 -0.09 -21.16
C GLU A 130 0.46 -0.45 -20.33
N ASP A 131 0.29 -1.73 -20.02
CA ASP A 131 -0.79 -2.29 -19.20
C ASP A 131 -0.42 -2.42 -17.72
N TRP A 132 0.73 -1.85 -17.31
CA TRP A 132 1.34 -1.94 -15.98
C TRP A 132 1.62 -3.37 -15.51
N GLN A 133 1.86 -4.28 -16.44
CA GLN A 133 2.35 -5.63 -16.13
C GLN A 133 3.88 -5.68 -16.05
N LEU A 134 4.42 -6.80 -15.56
CA LEU A 134 5.86 -6.95 -15.37
C LEU A 134 6.58 -7.10 -16.73
N ASN A 135 7.64 -6.34 -16.91
CA ASN A 135 8.58 -6.55 -18.03
C ASN A 135 9.64 -7.58 -17.61
N LEU A 136 9.28 -8.86 -17.66
CA LEU A 136 10.12 -9.95 -17.17
C LEU A 136 11.50 -10.03 -17.85
N PRO A 137 11.65 -9.84 -19.17
CA PRO A 137 12.96 -9.80 -19.80
C PRO A 137 13.87 -8.70 -19.22
N ALA A 138 13.34 -7.48 -19.06
CA ALA A 138 14.11 -6.37 -18.50
C ALA A 138 14.40 -6.57 -17.00
N ILE A 139 13.52 -7.23 -16.26
CA ILE A 139 13.78 -7.63 -14.86
C ILE A 139 14.94 -8.63 -14.82
N ALA A 140 14.94 -9.63 -15.70
CA ALA A 140 16.01 -10.64 -15.77
C ALA A 140 17.39 -10.02 -15.90
N ASP A 141 17.52 -9.00 -16.77
CA ASP A 141 18.77 -8.29 -17.03
C ASP A 141 19.26 -7.47 -15.81
N GLN A 142 18.41 -7.21 -14.83
CA GLN A 142 18.73 -6.40 -13.66
C GLN A 142 18.91 -7.22 -12.36
N LEU A 143 18.76 -8.55 -12.39
CA LEU A 143 18.74 -9.39 -11.18
C LEU A 143 20.10 -9.62 -10.53
N ASP A 144 21.23 -9.35 -11.21
CA ASP A 144 22.55 -9.56 -10.62
C ASP A 144 22.75 -8.66 -9.38
N GLY A 145 23.08 -9.26 -8.23
CA GLY A 145 23.21 -8.55 -6.94
C GLY A 145 21.88 -8.10 -6.31
N VAL A 146 20.71 -8.38 -6.92
CA VAL A 146 19.41 -8.10 -6.31
C VAL A 146 19.05 -9.18 -5.28
N LYS A 147 18.61 -8.76 -4.09
CA LYS A 147 18.17 -9.64 -3.00
C LYS A 147 16.65 -9.62 -2.78
N LEU A 148 15.99 -8.54 -3.13
CA LEU A 148 14.54 -8.38 -2.97
C LEU A 148 13.94 -7.80 -4.25
N VAL A 149 12.86 -8.42 -4.75
CA VAL A 149 12.05 -7.89 -5.84
C VAL A 149 10.67 -7.58 -5.28
N TYR A 150 10.31 -6.29 -5.18
CA TYR A 150 9.00 -5.84 -4.68
C TYR A 150 7.99 -5.77 -5.81
N VAL A 151 6.84 -6.41 -5.63
CA VAL A 151 5.70 -6.39 -6.55
C VAL A 151 4.44 -6.04 -5.78
N CYS A 152 3.86 -4.88 -6.05
CA CYS A 152 2.59 -4.46 -5.46
C CYS A 152 1.42 -5.03 -6.28
N SER A 153 0.57 -5.86 -5.69
CA SER A 153 -0.58 -6.46 -6.38
C SER A 153 -1.75 -6.69 -5.40
N PRO A 154 -2.85 -5.95 -5.53
CA PRO A 154 -3.12 -4.89 -6.53
C PRO A 154 -2.17 -3.69 -6.39
N ASN A 155 -1.76 -3.11 -7.54
CA ASN A 155 -0.72 -2.10 -7.57
C ASN A 155 -1.22 -0.71 -7.14
N ASN A 156 -0.42 0.01 -6.37
CA ASN A 156 -0.64 1.41 -6.02
C ASN A 156 0.39 2.28 -6.77
N PRO A 157 -0.03 3.22 -7.68
CA PRO A 157 -1.37 3.85 -7.70
C PRO A 157 -2.32 3.37 -8.79
N THR A 158 -1.98 2.39 -9.60
CA THR A 158 -2.69 2.03 -10.83
C THR A 158 -3.95 1.20 -10.60
N GLY A 159 -4.02 0.45 -9.50
CA GLY A 159 -5.20 -0.32 -9.07
C GLY A 159 -5.32 -1.73 -9.66
N ASN A 160 -4.50 -2.08 -10.63
CA ASN A 160 -4.55 -3.36 -11.35
C ASN A 160 -3.88 -4.50 -10.57
N LEU A 161 -4.33 -5.72 -10.84
CA LEU A 161 -3.62 -6.94 -10.46
C LEU A 161 -2.47 -7.22 -11.43
N ILE A 162 -1.41 -7.82 -10.94
CA ILE A 162 -0.34 -8.38 -11.77
C ILE A 162 -0.77 -9.77 -12.25
N ASN A 163 -0.47 -10.08 -13.50
CA ASN A 163 -0.78 -11.38 -14.10
C ASN A 163 -0.15 -12.51 -13.28
N PRO A 164 -0.93 -13.50 -12.84
CA PRO A 164 -0.42 -14.61 -12.03
C PRO A 164 0.62 -15.46 -12.75
N ASP A 165 0.59 -15.55 -14.08
CA ASP A 165 1.60 -16.30 -14.83
C ASP A 165 2.95 -15.56 -14.85
N ASP A 166 2.91 -14.21 -14.92
CA ASP A 166 4.13 -13.40 -14.80
C ASP A 166 4.71 -13.50 -13.38
N LEU A 167 3.87 -13.55 -12.35
CA LEU A 167 4.32 -13.76 -10.97
C LEU A 167 4.99 -15.13 -10.79
N ARG A 168 4.44 -16.22 -11.39
CA ARG A 168 5.07 -17.54 -11.37
C ARG A 168 6.43 -17.50 -12.06
N GLN A 169 6.49 -16.92 -13.25
CA GLN A 169 7.72 -16.81 -13.99
C GLN A 169 8.77 -15.98 -13.23
N LEU A 170 8.37 -14.89 -12.57
CA LEU A 170 9.24 -14.11 -11.68
C LEU A 170 9.78 -14.96 -10.54
N LEU A 171 8.93 -15.75 -9.87
CA LEU A 171 9.35 -16.65 -8.81
C LEU A 171 10.34 -17.72 -9.31
N GLU A 172 10.10 -18.30 -10.48
CA GLU A 172 11.02 -19.28 -11.08
C GLU A 172 12.41 -18.68 -11.38
N MET A 173 12.46 -17.47 -11.96
CA MET A 173 13.72 -16.83 -12.34
C MET A 173 14.52 -16.27 -11.15
N THR A 174 13.85 -16.01 -10.00
CA THR A 174 14.48 -15.50 -8.77
C THR A 174 14.86 -16.61 -7.79
N GLN A 175 14.47 -17.85 -8.03
CA GLN A 175 14.76 -18.98 -7.16
C GLN A 175 16.26 -19.11 -6.85
N GLY A 176 16.59 -19.15 -5.54
CA GLY A 176 17.98 -19.23 -5.07
C GLY A 176 18.82 -17.95 -5.24
N LYS A 177 18.22 -16.84 -5.71
CA LYS A 177 18.89 -15.56 -5.94
C LYS A 177 18.32 -14.43 -5.11
N ALA A 178 16.99 -14.26 -5.12
CA ALA A 178 16.29 -13.17 -4.47
C ALA A 178 14.94 -13.63 -3.89
N LEU A 179 14.45 -12.92 -2.87
CA LEU A 179 13.07 -13.04 -2.43
C LEU A 179 12.16 -12.21 -3.34
N VAL A 180 10.99 -12.73 -3.68
CA VAL A 180 9.90 -11.95 -4.28
C VAL A 180 8.98 -11.50 -3.15
N VAL A 181 8.81 -10.18 -3.01
CA VAL A 181 7.98 -9.56 -1.98
C VAL A 181 6.70 -9.04 -2.61
N ALA A 182 5.62 -9.80 -2.49
CA ALA A 182 4.30 -9.41 -2.95
C ALA A 182 3.63 -8.51 -1.90
N ASP A 183 3.43 -7.24 -2.24
CA ASP A 183 2.70 -6.30 -1.40
C ASP A 183 1.20 -6.41 -1.69
N GLU A 184 0.51 -7.13 -0.82
CA GLU A 184 -0.93 -7.38 -0.85
C GLU A 184 -1.71 -6.42 0.08
N ALA A 185 -1.29 -5.17 0.21
CA ALA A 185 -1.94 -4.20 1.10
C ALA A 185 -3.43 -3.94 0.76
N TYR A 186 -3.89 -4.32 -0.41
CA TYR A 186 -5.28 -4.14 -0.88
C TYR A 186 -6.00 -5.46 -1.19
N ILE A 187 -5.45 -6.59 -0.80
CA ILE A 187 -5.92 -7.93 -1.23
C ILE A 187 -7.35 -8.23 -0.78
N GLU A 188 -7.83 -7.62 0.31
CA GLU A 188 -9.19 -7.84 0.80
C GLU A 188 -10.27 -7.35 -0.20
N PHE A 189 -9.91 -6.47 -1.14
CA PHE A 189 -10.81 -6.03 -2.22
C PHE A 189 -10.88 -7.00 -3.40
N CYS A 190 -9.95 -7.97 -3.47
CA CYS A 190 -9.88 -9.03 -4.49
C CYS A 190 -9.27 -10.32 -3.90
N PRO A 191 -9.88 -10.93 -2.88
CA PRO A 191 -9.25 -12.00 -2.08
C PRO A 191 -8.89 -13.25 -2.88
N GLN A 192 -9.52 -13.48 -4.02
CA GLN A 192 -9.22 -14.57 -4.94
C GLN A 192 -7.83 -14.47 -5.60
N ALA A 193 -7.23 -13.27 -5.60
CA ALA A 193 -5.90 -13.03 -6.16
C ALA A 193 -4.75 -13.22 -5.15
N SER A 194 -5.06 -13.60 -3.91
CA SER A 194 -4.06 -13.80 -2.86
C SER A 194 -3.04 -14.89 -3.21
N LEU A 195 -1.78 -14.59 -2.95
CA LEU A 195 -0.66 -15.51 -3.12
C LEU A 195 -0.35 -16.34 -1.86
N ALA A 196 -1.14 -16.22 -0.79
CA ALA A 196 -0.86 -16.92 0.48
C ALA A 196 -0.77 -18.45 0.29
N GLY A 197 -1.60 -19.03 -0.58
CA GLY A 197 -1.54 -20.45 -0.92
C GLY A 197 -0.26 -20.90 -1.64
N TRP A 198 0.51 -19.95 -2.21
CA TRP A 198 1.74 -20.25 -2.95
C TRP A 198 2.98 -20.38 -2.05
N LEU A 199 2.90 -19.96 -0.79
CA LEU A 199 4.02 -20.01 0.16
C LEU A 199 4.56 -21.43 0.39
N GLN A 200 3.75 -22.46 0.16
CA GLN A 200 4.19 -23.86 0.26
C GLN A 200 5.09 -24.27 -0.90
N ASP A 201 4.82 -23.76 -2.09
CA ASP A 201 5.55 -24.10 -3.32
C ASP A 201 6.77 -23.21 -3.55
N TYR A 202 6.70 -21.95 -3.06
CA TYR A 202 7.74 -20.93 -3.25
C TYR A 202 8.27 -20.39 -1.91
N PRO A 203 9.24 -21.07 -1.27
CA PRO A 203 9.75 -20.67 0.06
C PRO A 203 10.44 -19.30 0.08
N HIS A 204 10.79 -18.75 -1.07
CA HIS A 204 11.34 -17.41 -1.27
C HIS A 204 10.29 -16.34 -1.64
N LEU A 205 9.01 -16.69 -1.62
CA LEU A 205 7.91 -15.73 -1.65
C LEU A 205 7.71 -15.16 -0.25
N VAL A 206 7.52 -13.84 -0.19
CA VAL A 206 7.13 -13.09 1.00
C VAL A 206 5.92 -12.25 0.66
N ILE A 207 4.94 -12.16 1.56
CA ILE A 207 3.72 -11.38 1.35
C ILE A 207 3.61 -10.33 2.45
N LEU A 208 3.37 -9.08 2.08
CA LEU A 208 3.09 -8.00 3.00
C LEU A 208 1.60 -7.68 3.01
N ARG A 209 1.01 -7.54 4.21
CA ARG A 209 -0.39 -7.18 4.42
C ARG A 209 -0.55 -6.16 5.54
N THR A 210 -1.73 -5.55 5.65
CA THR A 210 -1.96 -4.48 6.62
C THR A 210 -3.42 -4.40 7.06
N LEU A 211 -3.68 -3.99 8.30
CA LEU A 211 -5.01 -3.62 8.76
C LEU A 211 -5.40 -2.18 8.37
N SER A 212 -4.51 -1.44 7.70
CA SER A 212 -4.69 -0.01 7.41
C SER A 212 -5.80 0.29 6.39
N LYS A 213 -6.17 -0.68 5.53
CA LYS A 213 -7.06 -0.46 4.38
C LYS A 213 -8.46 -1.02 4.63
N ALA A 214 -8.68 -2.28 4.30
CA ALA A 214 -9.99 -2.94 4.44
C ALA A 214 -10.52 -2.98 5.88
N PHE A 215 -9.63 -3.13 6.86
CA PHE A 215 -10.00 -3.19 8.28
C PHE A 215 -10.23 -1.81 8.92
N ALA A 216 -10.11 -0.70 8.17
CA ALA A 216 -10.33 0.67 8.66
C ALA A 216 -9.40 1.10 9.82
N LEU A 217 -8.21 0.54 9.92
CA LEU A 217 -7.28 0.72 11.04
C LEU A 217 -5.95 1.37 10.63
N ALA A 218 -5.98 2.33 9.69
CA ALA A 218 -4.78 3.03 9.25
C ALA A 218 -3.99 3.69 10.40
N GLY A 219 -4.70 4.27 11.36
CA GLY A 219 -4.13 4.89 12.56
C GLY A 219 -3.55 3.90 13.57
N LEU A 220 -3.91 2.62 13.51
CA LEU A 220 -3.44 1.58 14.44
C LEU A 220 -1.98 1.18 14.19
N ARG A 221 -1.51 1.33 12.95
CA ARG A 221 -0.16 0.92 12.54
C ARG A 221 0.11 -0.57 12.81
N CYS A 222 -0.73 -1.46 12.28
CA CYS A 222 -0.57 -2.91 12.38
C CYS A 222 -0.54 -3.53 10.97
N GLY A 223 0.50 -4.32 10.71
CA GLY A 223 0.71 -5.03 9.44
C GLY A 223 1.36 -6.38 9.66
N PHE A 224 1.42 -7.18 8.61
CA PHE A 224 1.88 -8.56 8.66
C PHE A 224 2.84 -8.86 7.52
N THR A 225 3.86 -9.66 7.84
CA THR A 225 4.70 -10.34 6.86
C THR A 225 4.38 -11.82 6.92
N LEU A 226 3.99 -12.40 5.79
CA LEU A 226 3.69 -13.82 5.64
C LEU A 226 4.80 -14.44 4.78
N ALA A 227 5.43 -15.51 5.26
CA ALA A 227 6.55 -16.14 4.58
C ALA A 227 6.79 -17.55 5.09
N SER A 228 7.81 -18.23 4.55
CA SER A 228 8.30 -19.47 5.15
C SER A 228 8.79 -19.23 6.59
N ALA A 229 8.69 -20.24 7.45
CA ALA A 229 9.16 -20.14 8.84
C ALA A 229 10.64 -19.73 8.93
N GLU A 230 11.46 -20.08 7.95
CA GLU A 230 12.87 -19.69 7.88
C GLU A 230 13.03 -18.17 7.70
N VAL A 231 12.27 -17.56 6.80
CA VAL A 231 12.26 -16.10 6.59
C VAL A 231 11.77 -15.40 7.86
N ILE A 232 10.68 -15.87 8.46
CA ILE A 232 10.15 -15.30 9.71
C ILE A 232 11.19 -15.36 10.83
N ALA A 233 11.90 -16.49 10.97
CA ALA A 233 12.96 -16.65 11.98
C ALA A 233 14.12 -15.66 11.78
N LEU A 234 14.45 -15.30 10.52
CA LEU A 234 15.46 -14.27 10.23
C LEU A 234 14.95 -12.86 10.58
N LEU A 235 13.71 -12.54 10.24
CA LEU A 235 13.10 -11.25 10.57
C LEU A 235 12.99 -11.04 12.08
N MET A 236 12.72 -12.10 12.84
CA MET A 236 12.70 -12.06 14.32
C MET A 236 14.04 -11.65 14.95
N LYS A 237 15.17 -11.77 14.24
CA LYS A 237 16.47 -11.31 14.72
C LYS A 237 16.70 -9.80 14.59
N VAL A 238 15.95 -9.13 13.71
CA VAL A 238 16.15 -7.71 13.37
C VAL A 238 14.98 -6.82 13.76
N ILE A 239 13.82 -7.39 14.09
CA ILE A 239 12.66 -6.64 14.59
C ILE A 239 12.94 -6.05 15.97
N ALA A 240 12.32 -4.91 16.30
CA ALA A 240 12.38 -4.35 17.65
C ALA A 240 11.80 -5.34 18.68
N PRO A 241 12.29 -5.37 19.92
CA PRO A 241 11.85 -6.35 20.92
C PRO A 241 10.37 -6.20 21.33
N TYR A 242 9.79 -5.01 21.17
CA TYR A 242 8.39 -4.68 21.50
C TYR A 242 7.76 -3.82 20.41
N PRO A 243 7.49 -4.38 19.20
CA PRO A 243 7.09 -3.59 18.05
C PRO A 243 5.67 -3.04 18.18
N LEU A 244 4.76 -3.80 18.81
CA LEU A 244 3.38 -3.40 19.00
C LEU A 244 3.11 -3.09 20.49
N SER A 245 2.37 -2.01 20.74
CA SER A 245 1.86 -1.71 22.08
C SER A 245 0.65 -2.60 22.42
N THR A 246 0.38 -2.79 23.71
CA THR A 246 -0.78 -3.54 24.19
C THR A 246 -2.11 -3.07 23.59
N PRO A 247 -2.42 -1.75 23.50
CA PRO A 247 -3.65 -1.28 22.85
C PRO A 247 -3.74 -1.66 21.37
N VAL A 248 -2.61 -1.63 20.65
CA VAL A 248 -2.59 -2.04 19.23
C VAL A 248 -2.89 -3.53 19.10
N ALA A 249 -2.26 -4.38 19.91
CA ALA A 249 -2.49 -5.82 19.89
C ALA A 249 -3.94 -6.18 20.27
N ASP A 250 -4.52 -5.48 21.26
CA ASP A 250 -5.90 -5.68 21.71
C ASP A 250 -6.89 -5.36 20.57
N ILE A 251 -6.79 -4.17 19.97
CA ILE A 251 -7.67 -3.74 18.87
C ILE A 251 -7.47 -4.65 17.64
N ALA A 252 -6.23 -4.99 17.29
CA ALA A 252 -5.96 -5.91 16.19
C ALA A 252 -6.59 -7.29 16.45
N GLY A 253 -6.49 -7.78 17.67
CA GLY A 253 -7.16 -9.03 18.08
C GLY A 253 -8.68 -8.97 17.91
N GLN A 254 -9.33 -7.87 18.30
CA GLN A 254 -10.78 -7.69 18.11
C GLN A 254 -11.14 -7.64 16.62
N ALA A 255 -10.42 -6.88 15.81
CA ALA A 255 -10.64 -6.76 14.37
C ALA A 255 -10.47 -8.10 13.63
N LEU A 256 -9.63 -8.99 14.14
CA LEU A 256 -9.37 -10.33 13.60
C LEU A 256 -10.26 -11.43 14.20
N SER A 257 -11.26 -11.07 15.02
CA SER A 257 -12.31 -12.01 15.42
C SER A 257 -13.23 -12.32 14.25
N ASP A 258 -14.00 -13.42 14.33
CA ASP A 258 -14.99 -13.77 13.31
C ASP A 258 -15.96 -12.61 13.02
N GLN A 259 -16.39 -11.90 14.08
CA GLN A 259 -17.26 -10.73 13.96
C GLN A 259 -16.53 -9.56 13.29
N GLY A 260 -15.27 -9.30 13.64
CA GLY A 260 -14.47 -8.23 13.03
C GLY A 260 -14.20 -8.49 11.54
N ILE A 261 -13.89 -9.74 11.18
CA ILE A 261 -13.70 -10.15 9.78
C ILE A 261 -15.01 -10.04 8.99
N ALA A 262 -16.14 -10.43 9.58
CA ALA A 262 -17.45 -10.30 8.93
C ALA A 262 -17.79 -8.81 8.67
N LEU A 263 -17.54 -7.93 9.64
CA LEU A 263 -17.73 -6.48 9.49
C LEU A 263 -16.81 -5.91 8.40
N MET A 264 -15.53 -6.28 8.40
CA MET A 264 -14.59 -5.88 7.33
C MET A 264 -15.09 -6.28 5.94
N ARG A 265 -15.57 -7.53 5.76
CA ARG A 265 -16.12 -7.99 4.49
C ARG A 265 -17.34 -7.20 4.04
N GLN A 266 -18.21 -6.81 4.96
CA GLN A 266 -19.34 -5.93 4.66
C GLN A 266 -18.85 -4.56 4.16
N HIS A 267 -17.91 -3.93 4.88
CA HIS A 267 -17.32 -2.64 4.50
C HIS A 267 -16.63 -2.70 3.13
N VAL A 268 -15.91 -3.78 2.84
CA VAL A 268 -15.30 -3.99 1.53
C VAL A 268 -16.35 -4.05 0.42
N ALA A 269 -17.45 -4.79 0.62
CA ALA A 269 -18.53 -4.89 -0.36
C ALA A 269 -19.18 -3.51 -0.63
N GLU A 270 -19.40 -2.71 0.41
CA GLU A 270 -19.94 -1.34 0.30
C GLU A 270 -18.99 -0.41 -0.47
N LEU A 271 -17.68 -0.47 -0.19
CA LEU A 271 -16.68 0.31 -0.92
C LEU A 271 -16.56 -0.11 -2.38
N ILE A 272 -16.62 -1.40 -2.69
CA ILE A 272 -16.62 -1.89 -4.07
C ILE A 272 -17.85 -1.34 -4.82
N ALA A 273 -19.03 -1.42 -4.24
CA ALA A 273 -20.25 -0.87 -4.87
C ALA A 273 -20.13 0.65 -5.11
N THR A 274 -19.58 1.40 -4.15
CA THR A 274 -19.33 2.84 -4.28
C THR A 274 -18.27 3.14 -5.35
N ARG A 275 -17.22 2.31 -5.45
CA ARG A 275 -16.19 2.41 -6.48
C ARG A 275 -16.78 2.27 -7.88
N GLU A 276 -17.57 1.23 -8.11
CA GLU A 276 -18.19 0.98 -9.41
C GLU A 276 -19.11 2.14 -9.84
N GLN A 277 -19.87 2.70 -8.88
CA GLN A 277 -20.68 3.89 -9.16
C GLN A 277 -19.80 5.10 -9.51
N LEU A 278 -18.72 5.35 -8.75
CA LEU A 278 -17.80 6.46 -9.02
C LEU A 278 -17.11 6.31 -10.38
N ILE A 279 -16.72 5.08 -10.78
CA ILE A 279 -16.16 4.80 -12.10
C ILE A 279 -17.17 5.20 -13.20
N ALA A 280 -18.43 4.78 -13.06
CA ALA A 280 -19.49 5.12 -14.01
C ALA A 280 -19.72 6.65 -14.10
N ASP A 281 -19.78 7.32 -12.95
CA ASP A 281 -19.96 8.76 -12.86
C ASP A 281 -18.79 9.51 -13.53
N LEU A 282 -17.54 9.13 -13.22
CA LEU A 282 -16.34 9.76 -13.79
C LEU A 282 -16.27 9.58 -15.31
N ARG A 283 -16.62 8.40 -15.83
CA ARG A 283 -16.63 8.12 -17.29
C ARG A 283 -17.64 8.99 -18.06
N SER A 284 -18.63 9.56 -17.38
CA SER A 284 -19.62 10.46 -17.98
C SER A 284 -19.16 11.92 -18.09
N LEU A 285 -17.98 12.28 -17.55
CA LEU A 285 -17.49 13.65 -17.46
C LEU A 285 -16.52 13.98 -18.60
N ASP A 286 -16.76 15.06 -19.33
CA ASP A 286 -15.91 15.50 -20.47
C ASP A 286 -14.49 15.89 -20.05
N CYS A 287 -14.26 16.24 -18.77
CA CYS A 287 -12.93 16.52 -18.25
C CYS A 287 -12.10 15.26 -17.95
N VAL A 288 -12.70 14.08 -18.06
CA VAL A 288 -12.04 12.79 -17.80
C VAL A 288 -11.70 12.12 -19.14
N GLU A 289 -10.42 11.93 -19.40
CA GLU A 289 -9.94 11.23 -20.59
C GLU A 289 -10.04 9.71 -20.45
N GLN A 290 -9.70 9.20 -19.26
CA GLN A 290 -9.68 7.77 -18.98
C GLN A 290 -9.90 7.50 -17.50
N VAL A 291 -10.69 6.49 -17.20
CA VAL A 291 -10.79 5.88 -15.86
C VAL A 291 -10.25 4.46 -15.97
N TYR A 292 -9.22 4.16 -15.19
CA TYR A 292 -8.59 2.84 -15.18
C TYR A 292 -9.35 1.88 -14.30
N GLU A 293 -9.34 0.59 -14.66
CA GLU A 293 -9.92 -0.48 -13.84
C GLU A 293 -9.14 -0.61 -12.52
N SER A 294 -9.85 -0.97 -11.45
CA SER A 294 -9.24 -1.05 -10.12
C SER A 294 -9.81 -2.19 -9.29
N ASP A 295 -8.92 -2.96 -8.69
CA ASP A 295 -9.20 -4.00 -7.70
C ASP A 295 -8.90 -3.53 -6.26
N THR A 296 -9.02 -2.21 -6.00
CA THR A 296 -8.63 -1.59 -4.73
C THR A 296 -9.73 -0.68 -4.16
N ASN A 297 -9.44 0.07 -3.10
CA ASN A 297 -10.30 1.12 -2.56
C ASN A 297 -9.95 2.53 -3.09
N TYR A 298 -9.43 2.61 -4.30
CA TYR A 298 -9.20 3.88 -5.01
C TYR A 298 -9.32 3.66 -6.51
N ILE A 299 -9.40 4.75 -7.24
CA ILE A 299 -9.45 4.80 -8.70
C ILE A 299 -8.30 5.68 -9.16
N LEU A 300 -7.64 5.30 -10.25
CA LEU A 300 -6.78 6.19 -11.03
C LEU A 300 -7.58 6.71 -12.22
N ALA A 301 -7.57 8.03 -12.44
CA ALA A 301 -8.21 8.64 -13.58
C ALA A 301 -7.30 9.68 -14.23
N ARG A 302 -7.31 9.75 -15.56
CA ARG A 302 -6.61 10.74 -16.34
C ARG A 302 -7.57 11.86 -16.73
N PHE A 303 -7.12 13.09 -16.56
CA PHE A 303 -7.90 14.30 -16.82
C PHE A 303 -7.24 15.18 -17.88
N THR A 304 -8.03 15.85 -18.71
CA THR A 304 -7.56 16.80 -19.73
C THR A 304 -6.75 17.95 -19.14
N ALA A 305 -7.10 18.39 -17.93
CA ALA A 305 -6.46 19.50 -17.21
C ALA A 305 -6.26 19.14 -15.72
N SER A 306 -5.53 18.07 -15.45
CA SER A 306 -5.36 17.49 -14.08
C SER A 306 -4.94 18.49 -13.02
N SER A 307 -4.04 19.44 -13.34
CA SER A 307 -3.60 20.47 -12.39
C SER A 307 -4.71 21.44 -12.00
N GLN A 308 -5.59 21.80 -12.97
CA GLN A 308 -6.75 22.65 -12.71
C GLN A 308 -7.82 21.88 -11.92
N VAL A 309 -8.07 20.61 -12.29
CA VAL A 309 -8.98 19.71 -11.58
C VAL A 309 -8.52 19.57 -10.11
N PHE A 310 -7.25 19.24 -9.89
CA PHE A 310 -6.67 19.10 -8.56
C PHE A 310 -6.84 20.39 -7.73
N LYS A 311 -6.48 21.54 -8.30
CA LYS A 311 -6.62 22.83 -7.63
C LYS A 311 -8.07 23.17 -7.28
N THR A 312 -9.00 22.97 -8.22
CA THR A 312 -10.41 23.29 -7.99
C THR A 312 -11.03 22.44 -6.89
N LEU A 313 -10.74 21.13 -6.87
CA LEU A 313 -11.21 20.24 -5.81
C LEU A 313 -10.59 20.60 -4.46
N TRP A 314 -9.27 20.88 -4.46
CA TRP A 314 -8.56 21.33 -3.27
C TRP A 314 -9.16 22.61 -2.67
N ASP A 315 -9.46 23.61 -3.50
CA ASP A 315 -10.07 24.88 -3.07
C ASP A 315 -11.50 24.68 -2.51
N GLN A 316 -12.17 23.57 -2.90
CA GLN A 316 -13.48 23.15 -2.37
C GLN A 316 -13.39 22.17 -1.19
N GLY A 317 -12.19 21.94 -0.65
CA GLY A 317 -11.98 21.06 0.50
C GLY A 317 -11.98 19.57 0.17
N ILE A 318 -11.89 19.18 -1.10
CA ILE A 318 -11.83 17.79 -1.57
C ILE A 318 -10.38 17.46 -1.94
N ILE A 319 -9.73 16.65 -1.13
CA ILE A 319 -8.30 16.40 -1.22
C ILE A 319 -8.04 15.08 -1.94
N LEU A 320 -7.50 15.16 -3.15
CA LEU A 320 -7.07 14.02 -3.97
C LEU A 320 -5.55 13.79 -3.89
N ARG A 321 -5.06 12.78 -4.59
CA ARG A 321 -3.64 12.50 -4.72
C ARG A 321 -3.17 12.71 -6.16
N ASP A 322 -2.30 13.69 -6.35
CA ASP A 322 -1.62 13.94 -7.62
C ASP A 322 -0.59 12.83 -7.90
N GLN A 323 -0.66 12.25 -9.11
CA GLN A 323 0.24 11.20 -9.59
C GLN A 323 1.06 11.64 -10.81
N ASN A 324 0.96 12.89 -11.25
CA ASN A 324 1.61 13.40 -12.47
C ASN A 324 3.11 13.17 -12.55
N LYS A 325 3.78 13.03 -11.39
CA LYS A 325 5.24 12.85 -11.31
C LYS A 325 5.70 11.41 -11.49
N GLN A 326 4.77 10.45 -11.46
CA GLN A 326 5.11 9.04 -11.65
C GLN A 326 5.27 8.72 -13.15
N PRO A 327 6.16 7.79 -13.54
CA PRO A 327 6.31 7.35 -14.93
C PRO A 327 4.97 6.90 -15.52
N GLY A 328 4.66 7.37 -16.74
CA GLY A 328 3.43 7.01 -17.46
C GLY A 328 2.13 7.62 -16.92
N LEU A 329 2.16 8.37 -15.81
CA LEU A 329 0.96 8.89 -15.12
C LEU A 329 0.74 10.41 -15.32
N ALA A 330 1.29 11.00 -16.37
CA ALA A 330 0.97 12.40 -16.73
C ALA A 330 -0.55 12.57 -16.90
N GLY A 331 -1.12 13.62 -16.31
CA GLY A 331 -2.57 13.87 -16.31
C GLY A 331 -3.36 13.05 -15.28
N CYS A 332 -2.73 12.17 -14.49
CA CYS A 332 -3.43 11.26 -13.60
C CYS A 332 -3.56 11.79 -12.17
N LEU A 333 -4.76 11.62 -11.61
CA LEU A 333 -5.07 11.81 -10.20
C LEU A 333 -5.60 10.49 -9.64
N ARG A 334 -5.15 10.12 -8.41
CA ARG A 334 -5.71 8.98 -7.67
C ARG A 334 -6.77 9.49 -6.69
N ILE A 335 -7.92 8.84 -6.70
CA ILE A 335 -9.11 9.17 -5.92
C ILE A 335 -9.40 7.99 -5.01
N SER A 336 -9.22 8.13 -3.70
CA SER A 336 -9.66 7.11 -2.73
C SER A 336 -11.19 7.03 -2.71
N ILE A 337 -11.73 5.85 -2.45
CA ILE A 337 -13.18 5.69 -2.30
C ILE A 337 -13.58 6.16 -0.91
N GLY A 338 -14.31 7.25 -0.87
CA GLY A 338 -14.94 7.81 0.33
C GLY A 338 -16.31 7.18 0.61
N THR A 339 -17.08 7.83 1.48
CA THR A 339 -18.51 7.56 1.57
C THR A 339 -19.21 7.91 0.25
N ARG A 340 -20.41 7.36 0.04
CA ARG A 340 -21.20 7.71 -1.15
C ARG A 340 -21.40 9.23 -1.29
N GLU A 341 -21.64 9.92 -0.17
CA GLU A 341 -21.80 11.37 -0.15
C GLU A 341 -20.53 12.12 -0.55
N GLU A 342 -19.37 11.72 -0.01
CA GLU A 342 -18.07 12.31 -0.37
C GLU A 342 -17.75 12.10 -1.86
N CYS A 343 -18.02 10.91 -2.41
CA CYS A 343 -17.85 10.64 -3.83
C CYS A 343 -18.79 11.49 -4.71
N LEU A 344 -20.07 11.65 -4.31
CA LEU A 344 -21.02 12.51 -5.01
C LEU A 344 -20.59 13.99 -4.97
N ARG A 345 -20.05 14.47 -3.85
CA ARG A 345 -19.49 15.83 -3.76
C ARG A 345 -18.33 16.02 -4.73
N ALA A 346 -17.43 15.04 -4.83
CA ALA A 346 -16.32 15.10 -5.78
C ALA A 346 -16.80 15.14 -7.24
N VAL A 347 -17.78 14.32 -7.60
CA VAL A 347 -18.39 14.33 -8.95
C VAL A 347 -19.11 15.65 -9.23
N ALA A 348 -19.85 16.19 -8.27
CA ALA A 348 -20.54 17.49 -8.43
C ALA A 348 -19.54 18.64 -8.64
N ALA A 349 -18.44 18.64 -7.89
CA ALA A 349 -17.36 19.61 -8.07
C ALA A 349 -16.70 19.50 -9.47
N LEU A 350 -16.48 18.28 -9.96
CA LEU A 350 -15.95 18.05 -11.32
C LEU A 350 -16.93 18.55 -12.41
N LYS A 351 -18.23 18.34 -12.24
CA LYS A 351 -19.26 18.85 -13.16
C LYS A 351 -19.32 20.38 -13.23
N SER A 352 -18.90 21.08 -12.18
CA SER A 352 -18.90 22.55 -12.13
C SER A 352 -17.67 23.19 -12.79
N LEU A 353 -16.71 22.38 -13.29
CA LEU A 353 -15.53 22.91 -13.97
C LEU A 353 -15.89 23.65 -15.27
N PRO A 354 -15.27 24.80 -15.57
CA PRO A 354 -15.48 25.51 -16.83
C PRO A 354 -15.09 24.62 -18.03
N GLY A 355 -16.00 24.38 -18.94
CA GLY A 355 -15.80 23.55 -20.13
C GLY A 355 -16.50 22.20 -20.11
N THR A 356 -17.15 21.83 -19.01
CA THR A 356 -18.05 20.66 -18.97
C THR A 356 -19.44 21.10 -19.48
N PRO A 357 -19.99 20.54 -20.58
CA PRO A 357 -21.37 20.86 -20.98
C PRO A 357 -22.33 20.44 -19.88
N VAL A 358 -23.10 21.37 -19.37
CA VAL A 358 -24.24 21.05 -18.49
C VAL A 358 -25.27 20.39 -19.39
N SER A 359 -25.49 19.08 -19.26
CA SER A 359 -26.62 18.43 -19.88
C SER A 359 -27.90 19.14 -19.40
N GLN A 360 -28.55 19.86 -20.31
CA GLN A 360 -29.88 20.40 -20.10
C GLN A 360 -30.85 19.21 -20.09
N GLU A 361 -31.03 18.61 -18.92
CA GLU A 361 -32.20 17.79 -18.63
C GLU A 361 -32.92 18.40 -17.45
N GLN A 362 -34.07 18.93 -17.81
CA GLN A 362 -35.32 19.22 -17.11
C GLN A 362 -35.71 20.70 -17.12
N ALA A 363 -36.46 21.03 -18.18
CA ALA A 363 -37.59 21.95 -18.08
C ALA A 363 -38.88 21.13 -18.07
#